data_29f2695a53b571c47c3367805114dd5a
#
_entry.id   29f2695a53b571c47c3367805114dd5a
#
_cell.length_a   1.000
_cell.length_b   1.000
_cell.length_c   1.000
_cell.angle_alpha   90.00
_cell.angle_beta   90.00
_cell.angle_gamma   90.00
#
_symmetry.space_group_name_H-M   'P 1'
#
loop_
_entity.id
_entity.type
_entity.pdbx_description
1 polymer ?
#
loop_
_entity_poly.entity_id
_entity_poly.type
_entity_poly.pdbx_seq_one_letter_code
_entity_poly.pdbx_strand_id
1 'polypeptide(L)'
;QKIVDNLIPRSEGREVPVILFTKGGALWLEEIAATGCHGIGLDWNIDIKQARARIGTTTALQGNMDPAILRATPSIIQSEVKKILQANGGNNGHIFNLGHGISPDIDPENVRALIEAVHDGSRAH
;
A
#
# COMPACT_ATOMS: atom_id res chain seq x y z
N GLN A 1 19.49 0.80 -4.53
CA GLN A 1 20.26 -0.43 -4.24
C GLN A 1 21.19 -0.24 -3.03
N LYS A 2 22.02 0.81 -3.03
CA LYS A 2 22.98 1.06 -1.93
C LYS A 2 22.32 1.17 -0.55
N ILE A 3 21.13 1.76 -0.46
CA ILE A 3 20.41 1.89 0.80
C ILE A 3 20.00 0.51 1.31
N VAL A 4 19.41 -0.32 0.46
CA VAL A 4 18.96 -1.66 0.83
C VAL A 4 20.14 -2.54 1.22
N ASP A 5 21.23 -2.51 0.44
CA ASP A 5 22.41 -3.32 0.68
C ASP A 5 23.16 -2.95 1.98
N ASN A 6 23.09 -1.67 2.40
CA ASN A 6 23.75 -1.18 3.60
C ASN A 6 22.86 -1.22 4.86
N LEU A 7 21.56 -1.51 4.73
CA LEU A 7 20.72 -1.77 5.88
C LEU A 7 21.12 -3.10 6.51
N ILE A 8 21.15 -3.14 7.84
CA ILE A 8 21.33 -4.38 8.60
C ILE A 8 19.96 -4.76 9.15
N PRO A 9 19.08 -5.37 8.32
CA PRO A 9 17.69 -5.57 8.69
C PRO A 9 17.55 -6.81 9.59
N ARG A 10 18.21 -6.80 10.75
CA ARG A 10 18.12 -7.90 11.72
C ARG A 10 17.80 -7.38 13.10
N SER A 11 16.82 -7.98 13.72
CA SER A 11 16.48 -7.78 15.11
C SER A 11 16.30 -9.14 15.78
N GLU A 12 16.96 -9.35 16.90
CA GLU A 12 16.90 -10.63 17.65
C GLU A 12 17.21 -11.86 16.78
N GLY A 13 18.16 -11.74 15.86
CA GLY A 13 18.56 -12.81 14.95
C GLY A 13 17.61 -13.05 13.77
N ARG A 14 16.52 -12.30 13.67
CA ARG A 14 15.55 -12.38 12.56
C ARG A 14 15.74 -11.25 11.57
N GLU A 15 15.49 -11.55 10.30
CA GLU A 15 15.48 -10.53 9.25
C GLU A 15 14.27 -9.61 9.42
N VAL A 16 14.52 -8.29 9.34
CA VAL A 16 13.47 -7.27 9.38
C VAL A 16 13.10 -6.89 7.95
N PRO A 17 11.83 -6.99 7.55
CA PRO A 17 11.41 -6.60 6.21
C PRO A 17 11.67 -5.11 5.92
N VAL A 18 12.08 -4.84 4.70
CA VAL A 18 12.34 -3.48 4.21
C VAL A 18 11.26 -3.09 3.20
N ILE A 19 10.56 -2.00 3.46
CA ILE A 19 9.58 -1.42 2.54
C ILE A 19 10.14 -0.10 2.02
N LEU A 20 10.19 0.07 0.70
CA LEU A 20 10.60 1.32 0.07
C LEU A 20 9.38 2.09 -0.43
N PHE A 21 9.35 3.38 -0.16
CA PHE A 21 8.36 4.31 -0.70
C PHE A 21 9.05 5.49 -1.38
N THR A 22 8.57 5.84 -2.57
CA THR A 22 9.03 7.03 -3.27
C THR A 22 7.82 7.72 -3.89
N LYS A 23 7.64 9.00 -3.58
CA LYS A 23 6.63 9.81 -4.24
C LYS A 23 6.92 9.84 -5.75
N GLY A 24 5.90 9.54 -6.56
CA GLY A 24 6.07 9.45 -8.01
C GLY A 24 6.87 8.23 -8.47
N GLY A 25 7.07 7.23 -7.60
CA GLY A 25 7.86 6.03 -7.89
C GLY A 25 7.24 5.08 -8.91
N ALA A 26 6.01 5.34 -9.36
CA ALA A 26 5.33 4.49 -10.34
C ALA A 26 6.11 4.28 -11.65
N LEU A 27 6.93 5.25 -12.05
CA LEU A 27 7.78 5.14 -13.22
C LEU A 27 8.94 4.14 -13.04
N TRP A 28 9.31 3.84 -11.80
CA TRP A 28 10.52 3.10 -11.44
C TRP A 28 10.23 1.81 -10.66
N LEU A 29 9.02 1.27 -10.80
CA LEU A 29 8.58 0.11 -10.01
C LEU A 29 9.50 -1.09 -10.19
N GLU A 30 9.89 -1.39 -11.42
CA GLU A 30 10.75 -2.54 -11.72
C GLU A 30 12.14 -2.36 -11.09
N GLU A 31 12.69 -1.16 -11.17
CA GLU A 31 13.98 -0.83 -10.58
C GLU A 31 13.93 -0.88 -9.06
N ILE A 32 12.84 -0.40 -8.46
CA ILE A 32 12.63 -0.48 -7.01
C ILE A 32 12.53 -1.94 -6.57
N ALA A 33 11.73 -2.74 -7.28
CA ALA A 33 11.61 -4.17 -7.00
C ALA A 33 12.96 -4.91 -7.13
N ALA A 34 13.77 -4.51 -8.10
CA ALA A 34 15.09 -5.11 -8.33
C ALA A 34 16.09 -4.83 -7.21
N THR A 35 15.82 -3.88 -6.31
CA THR A 35 16.67 -3.62 -5.14
C THR A 35 16.71 -4.77 -4.14
N GLY A 36 15.77 -5.70 -4.22
CA GLY A 36 15.60 -6.78 -3.25
C GLY A 36 14.81 -6.38 -2.01
N CYS A 37 14.11 -5.24 -2.01
CA CYS A 37 13.21 -4.87 -0.92
C CYS A 37 12.05 -5.87 -0.81
N HIS A 38 11.49 -5.98 0.37
CA HIS A 38 10.40 -6.91 0.66
C HIS A 38 9.03 -6.36 0.27
N GLY A 39 8.90 -5.05 0.26
CA GLY A 39 7.68 -4.36 -0.12
C GLY A 39 7.94 -3.00 -0.77
N ILE A 40 6.96 -2.56 -1.54
CA ILE A 40 6.98 -1.24 -2.19
C ILE A 40 5.73 -0.48 -1.77
N GLY A 41 5.93 0.72 -1.19
CA GLY A 41 4.86 1.66 -0.95
C GLY A 41 4.48 2.36 -2.25
N LEU A 42 3.19 2.32 -2.58
CA LEU A 42 2.66 2.93 -3.78
C LEU A 42 2.04 4.29 -3.48
N ASP A 43 2.34 5.27 -4.32
CA ASP A 43 1.60 6.51 -4.39
C ASP A 43 0.19 6.23 -4.97
N TRP A 44 -0.78 7.11 -4.68
CA TRP A 44 -2.15 6.98 -5.19
C TRP A 44 -2.28 7.18 -6.71
N ASN A 45 -1.21 7.60 -7.38
CA ASN A 45 -1.18 7.83 -8.83
C ASN A 45 -1.12 6.55 -9.68
N ILE A 46 -0.97 5.38 -9.07
CA ILE A 46 -0.91 4.12 -9.81
C ILE A 46 -1.99 3.15 -9.30
N ASP A 47 -2.55 2.39 -10.22
CA ASP A 47 -3.46 1.29 -9.90
C ASP A 47 -2.66 0.07 -9.39
N ILE A 48 -3.10 -0.50 -8.26
CA ILE A 48 -2.46 -1.70 -7.67
C ILE A 48 -2.44 -2.87 -8.65
N LYS A 49 -3.48 -3.03 -9.46
CA LYS A 49 -3.54 -4.09 -10.48
C LYS A 49 -2.42 -3.92 -11.50
N GLN A 50 -2.20 -2.70 -11.97
CA GLN A 50 -1.11 -2.39 -12.90
C GLN A 50 0.26 -2.60 -12.26
N ALA A 51 0.44 -2.16 -11.01
CA ALA A 51 1.67 -2.38 -10.28
C ALA A 51 1.97 -3.87 -10.15
N ARG A 52 0.98 -4.65 -9.76
CA ARG A 52 1.11 -6.11 -9.62
C ARG A 52 1.46 -6.79 -10.95
N ALA A 53 0.86 -6.36 -12.05
CA ALA A 53 1.18 -6.88 -13.38
C ALA A 53 2.63 -6.60 -13.78
N ARG A 54 3.19 -5.46 -13.35
CA ARG A 54 4.56 -5.08 -13.68
C ARG A 54 5.63 -5.79 -12.85
N ILE A 55 5.37 -6.03 -11.56
CA ILE A 55 6.40 -6.57 -10.65
C ILE A 55 6.13 -7.98 -10.16
N GLY A 56 4.98 -8.58 -10.51
CA GLY A 56 4.63 -9.93 -10.07
C GLY A 56 4.18 -10.00 -8.61
N THR A 57 4.33 -11.17 -8.00
CA THR A 57 3.77 -11.49 -6.67
C THR A 57 4.81 -11.68 -5.57
N THR A 58 6.10 -11.56 -5.88
CA THR A 58 7.19 -11.80 -4.94
C THR A 58 7.47 -10.63 -4.00
N THR A 59 7.10 -9.42 -4.39
CA THR A 59 7.26 -8.21 -3.59
C THR A 59 5.90 -7.75 -3.08
N ALA A 60 5.80 -7.46 -1.78
CA ALA A 60 4.56 -6.93 -1.20
C ALA A 60 4.29 -5.51 -1.73
N LEU A 61 3.01 -5.15 -1.84
CA LEU A 61 2.59 -3.80 -2.18
C LEU A 61 1.90 -3.16 -0.98
N GLN A 62 2.27 -1.93 -0.66
CA GLN A 62 1.64 -1.14 0.40
C GLN A 62 0.96 0.08 -0.23
N GLY A 63 -0.32 0.24 0.04
CA GLY A 63 -1.06 1.41 -0.43
C GLY A 63 -2.45 1.05 -0.91
N ASN A 64 -3.09 1.90 -1.68
CA ASN A 64 -2.62 3.23 -2.11
C ASN A 64 -3.82 4.18 -2.32
N MET A 65 -4.74 4.19 -1.35
CA MET A 65 -5.92 5.05 -1.48
C MET A 65 -5.53 6.54 -1.46
N ASP A 66 -6.16 7.32 -2.35
CA ASP A 66 -6.03 8.78 -2.30
C ASP A 66 -6.51 9.30 -0.93
N PRO A 67 -5.67 10.02 -0.18
CA PRO A 67 -6.06 10.58 1.12
C PRO A 67 -7.26 11.51 1.06
N ALA A 68 -7.52 12.16 -0.08
CA ALA A 68 -8.67 13.03 -0.27
C ALA A 68 -10.02 12.30 -0.17
N ILE A 69 -10.04 10.98 -0.39
CA ILE A 69 -11.24 10.16 -0.21
C ILE A 69 -11.74 10.19 1.24
N LEU A 70 -10.87 10.42 2.21
CA LEU A 70 -11.27 10.55 3.62
C LEU A 70 -12.11 11.81 3.93
N ARG A 71 -12.23 12.73 2.97
CA ARG A 71 -13.15 13.87 3.06
C ARG A 71 -14.56 13.54 2.57
N ALA A 72 -14.76 12.39 1.98
CA ALA A 72 -16.04 11.94 1.46
C ALA A 72 -16.90 11.30 2.57
N THR A 73 -18.06 10.78 2.17
CA THR A 73 -18.94 10.05 3.09
C THR A 73 -18.42 8.65 3.39
N PRO A 74 -18.80 8.01 4.51
CA PRO A 74 -18.42 6.63 4.79
C PRO A 74 -18.74 5.65 3.66
N SER A 75 -19.87 5.83 2.96
CA SER A 75 -20.23 4.95 1.84
C SER A 75 -19.27 5.06 0.66
N ILE A 76 -18.77 6.24 0.37
CA ILE A 76 -17.75 6.45 -0.67
C ILE A 76 -16.42 5.85 -0.24
N ILE A 77 -16.03 6.02 1.02
CA ILE A 77 -14.82 5.41 1.58
C ILE A 77 -14.88 3.89 1.44
N GLN A 78 -15.99 3.28 1.83
CA GLN A 78 -16.20 1.82 1.70
C GLN A 78 -16.09 1.36 0.24
N SER A 79 -16.68 2.11 -0.69
CA SER A 79 -16.62 1.82 -2.12
C SER A 79 -15.18 1.85 -2.66
N GLU A 80 -14.41 2.86 -2.28
CA GLU A 80 -13.01 2.99 -2.70
C GLU A 80 -12.12 1.91 -2.10
N VAL A 81 -12.30 1.58 -0.82
CA VAL A 81 -11.61 0.45 -0.18
C VAL A 81 -11.88 -0.85 -0.94
N LYS A 82 -13.14 -1.11 -1.27
CA LYS A 82 -13.52 -2.30 -2.03
C LYS A 82 -12.83 -2.37 -3.39
N LYS A 83 -12.75 -1.25 -4.11
CA LYS A 83 -12.04 -1.19 -5.40
C LYS A 83 -10.56 -1.56 -5.26
N ILE A 84 -9.88 -1.03 -4.24
CA ILE A 84 -8.47 -1.29 -4.02
C ILE A 84 -8.23 -2.76 -3.64
N LEU A 85 -9.05 -3.32 -2.75
CA LEU A 85 -8.95 -4.72 -2.37
C LEU A 85 -9.21 -5.65 -3.57
N GLN A 86 -10.19 -5.32 -4.41
CA GLN A 86 -10.46 -6.06 -5.64
C GLN A 86 -9.35 -5.92 -6.67
N ALA A 87 -8.73 -4.75 -6.77
CA ALA A 87 -7.60 -4.51 -7.68
C ALA A 87 -6.39 -5.36 -7.33
N ASN A 88 -6.18 -5.65 -6.04
CA ASN A 88 -5.16 -6.61 -5.61
C ASN A 88 -5.50 -8.07 -6.00
N GLY A 89 -6.76 -8.36 -6.30
CA GLY A 89 -7.21 -9.66 -6.81
C GLY A 89 -7.15 -10.80 -5.80
N GLY A 90 -7.19 -10.52 -4.49
CA GLY A 90 -7.08 -11.53 -3.44
C GLY A 90 -5.67 -12.10 -3.27
N ASN A 91 -4.67 -11.52 -3.93
CA ASN A 91 -3.28 -11.93 -3.76
C ASN A 91 -2.78 -11.58 -2.36
N ASN A 92 -1.94 -12.44 -1.83
CA ASN A 92 -1.18 -12.15 -0.61
C ASN A 92 -0.17 -11.02 -0.87
N GLY A 93 0.34 -10.43 0.22
CA GLY A 93 1.36 -9.39 0.10
C GLY A 93 0.77 -8.01 -0.20
N HIS A 94 -0.42 -7.71 0.30
CA HIS A 94 -0.99 -6.37 0.28
C HIS A 94 -1.09 -5.81 1.70
N ILE A 95 -0.50 -4.66 1.92
CA ILE A 95 -0.65 -3.86 3.14
C ILE A 95 -1.49 -2.65 2.76
N PHE A 96 -2.74 -2.61 3.25
CA PHE A 96 -3.60 -1.46 2.94
C PHE A 96 -3.07 -0.21 3.63
N ASN A 97 -2.95 0.86 2.87
CA ASN A 97 -2.52 2.16 3.35
C ASN A 97 -3.05 3.26 2.42
N LEU A 98 -2.92 4.50 2.86
CA LEU A 98 -3.09 5.65 1.98
C LEU A 98 -1.86 5.77 1.06
N GLY A 99 -2.06 6.33 -0.12
CA GLY A 99 -0.97 6.58 -1.06
C GLY A 99 -0.12 7.80 -0.73
N HIS A 100 -0.44 8.50 0.36
CA HIS A 100 0.32 9.63 0.90
C HIS A 100 -0.11 9.91 2.35
N GLY A 101 0.54 10.86 3.02
CA GLY A 101 0.19 11.25 4.38
C GLY A 101 -1.23 11.79 4.51
N ILE A 102 -1.85 11.54 5.66
CA ILE A 102 -3.17 12.05 6.00
C ILE A 102 -3.09 13.53 6.36
N SER A 103 -4.09 14.31 5.93
CA SER A 103 -4.22 15.71 6.31
C SER A 103 -4.79 15.83 7.73
N PRO A 104 -4.30 16.79 8.54
CA PRO A 104 -4.74 16.91 9.95
C PRO A 104 -6.21 17.35 10.12
N ASP A 105 -6.85 17.83 9.07
CA ASP A 105 -8.26 18.28 9.08
C ASP A 105 -9.26 17.14 8.83
N ILE A 106 -8.79 15.91 8.61
CA ILE A 106 -9.66 14.75 8.38
C ILE A 106 -10.39 14.38 9.66
N ASP A 107 -11.72 14.15 9.54
CA ASP A 107 -12.54 13.65 10.63
C ASP A 107 -12.10 12.23 11.06
N PRO A 108 -11.76 12.01 12.34
CA PRO A 108 -11.39 10.69 12.85
C PRO A 108 -12.43 9.60 12.60
N GLU A 109 -13.71 9.95 12.52
CA GLU A 109 -14.78 8.97 12.21
C GLU A 109 -14.68 8.45 10.78
N ASN A 110 -14.17 9.26 9.84
CA ASN A 110 -13.90 8.80 8.48
C ASN A 110 -12.71 7.85 8.44
N VAL A 111 -11.70 8.05 9.28
CA VAL A 111 -10.60 7.10 9.45
C VAL A 111 -11.10 5.77 10.04
N ARG A 112 -12.01 5.83 11.01
CA ARG A 112 -12.65 4.64 11.56
C ARG A 112 -13.40 3.87 10.48
N ALA A 113 -14.19 4.56 9.66
CA ALA A 113 -14.92 3.95 8.55
C ALA A 113 -13.97 3.26 7.56
N LEU A 114 -12.81 3.86 7.28
CA LEU A 114 -11.76 3.26 6.46
C LEU A 114 -11.26 1.94 7.07
N ILE A 115 -10.89 1.96 8.34
CA ILE A 115 -10.33 0.80 9.03
C ILE A 115 -11.35 -0.35 9.06
N GLU A 116 -12.59 -0.06 9.39
CA GLU A 116 -13.66 -1.04 9.39
C GLU A 116 -13.89 -1.63 8.00
N ALA A 117 -13.94 -0.80 6.97
CA ALA A 117 -14.11 -1.25 5.59
C ALA A 117 -12.98 -2.16 5.11
N VAL A 118 -11.73 -1.85 5.49
CA VAL A 118 -10.57 -2.69 5.16
C VAL A 118 -10.65 -4.03 5.87
N HIS A 119 -10.97 -4.05 7.16
CA HIS A 119 -11.08 -5.28 7.93
C HIS A 119 -12.19 -6.17 7.38
N ASP A 120 -13.37 -5.61 7.13
CA ASP A 120 -14.51 -6.36 6.62
C ASP A 120 -14.26 -6.88 5.21
N GLY A 121 -13.71 -6.06 4.33
CA GLY A 121 -13.36 -6.45 2.97
C GLY A 121 -12.27 -7.51 2.90
N SER A 122 -11.30 -7.46 3.82
CA SER A 122 -10.20 -8.42 3.88
C SER A 122 -10.64 -9.80 4.36
N ARG A 123 -11.64 -9.87 5.23
CA ARG A 123 -12.19 -11.13 5.73
C ARG A 123 -13.01 -11.88 4.69
N ALA A 124 -13.48 -11.19 3.65
CA ALA A 124 -14.28 -11.77 2.57
C ALA A 124 -13.44 -12.50 1.52
N HIS A 125 -12.12 -12.51 1.67
CA HIS A 125 -11.18 -13.12 0.72
C HIS A 125 -10.48 -14.34 1.30
#